data_e2f46f58beb89b3c779cdc20af31adbb
#
_entry.id   e2f46f58beb89b3c779cdc20af31adbb
#
_cell.length_a   1.000
_cell.length_b   1.000
_cell.length_c   1.000
_cell.angle_alpha   90.00
_cell.angle_beta   90.00
_cell.angle_gamma   90.00
#
_symmetry.space_group_name_H-M   'P 1'
#
loop_
_entity.id
_entity.type
_entity.pdbx_description
1 polymer ?
#
loop_
_entity_poly.entity_id
_entity_poly.type
_entity_poly.pdbx_seq_one_letter_code
_entity_poly.pdbx_strand_id
1 'polypeptide(L)'
;MQILFESSDESSLKGLGIIPCRISRFDDADKSVPHMGWNTAEPLLISHSSSSPSSSTSILPNYYYFVHSYCAKLDLRDGQCPLEEVMEWANTVTRYGDEMFISSVRKNRIFGSQFHPEKSGTIGLKLIDEWLKNQSPVSTNDHPSHLITPKHTLTKRIIACMDVRTNDQGDLVVTKGDQYDVREKSTTATVAGSVRNLGKPISLASKYYAEGADEICFLNITSFRHSPLLDQPMLAIVEATSKEIFVPLTIGGGIKDTVDPDGTHHSALEVASAYFRAGADKVSIGSEAVYAVEKWLKTGEKGKGAIETIAHTYGKQAVVVSIDPKRMYVDPTTYDGPYKNELVFGKPDGPENERGQAWWYQCTVSGGRESRPLSVVQLAQGVEKLGAGEILVNSIDRDGTGLGFDVELIQLVKKNVKIPVVASSGAGCVGNFVEVFHKTGAEAALAAGIFHREEVKIEEVKKALREAGMHAREDKRNL
;
A
#
# COMPACT_ATOMS: atom_id res chain seq x y z
N MET A 1 17.86 9.10 -8.42
CA MET A 1 18.60 10.08 -7.60
C MET A 1 19.85 9.46 -6.96
N GLN A 2 19.76 8.35 -6.25
CA GLN A 2 20.85 7.79 -5.44
C GLN A 2 22.16 7.52 -6.20
N ILE A 3 22.11 7.15 -7.48
CA ILE A 3 23.30 6.93 -8.30
C ILE A 3 24.22 8.16 -8.44
N LEU A 4 23.71 9.37 -8.23
CA LEU A 4 24.49 10.61 -8.28
C LEU A 4 25.43 10.78 -7.07
N PHE A 5 25.15 10.08 -5.98
CA PHE A 5 25.90 10.12 -4.73
C PHE A 5 27.17 9.26 -4.79
N GLU A 6 28.00 9.37 -3.77
CA GLU A 6 29.31 8.71 -3.74
C GLU A 6 29.20 7.21 -3.49
N SER A 7 28.36 6.81 -2.53
CA SER A 7 28.23 5.41 -2.10
C SER A 7 26.86 5.15 -1.45
N SER A 8 26.51 3.88 -1.24
CA SER A 8 25.28 3.46 -0.58
C SER A 8 25.55 2.29 0.37
N ASP A 9 24.82 2.25 1.49
CA ASP A 9 24.80 1.10 2.40
C ASP A 9 24.14 -0.14 1.76
N GLU A 10 23.42 0.04 0.66
CA GLU A 10 22.72 -1.04 -0.05
C GLU A 10 23.68 -1.97 -0.79
N SER A 11 24.81 -1.44 -1.24
CA SER A 11 25.77 -2.16 -2.06
C SER A 11 27.20 -1.69 -1.84
N SER A 12 28.17 -2.55 -2.06
CA SER A 12 29.59 -2.19 -2.11
C SER A 12 29.99 -1.39 -3.37
N LEU A 13 29.09 -1.26 -4.33
CA LEU A 13 29.33 -0.51 -5.55
C LEU A 13 29.32 1.00 -5.26
N LYS A 14 30.25 1.72 -5.87
CA LYS A 14 30.27 3.18 -5.79
C LYS A 14 29.24 3.79 -6.75
N GLY A 15 28.66 4.91 -6.36
CA GLY A 15 27.89 5.77 -7.26
C GLY A 15 28.81 6.61 -8.16
N LEU A 16 28.22 7.60 -8.82
CA LEU A 16 28.95 8.51 -9.71
C LEU A 16 29.82 9.52 -8.95
N GLY A 17 29.62 9.70 -7.65
CA GLY A 17 30.38 10.63 -6.81
C GLY A 17 30.23 12.10 -7.19
N ILE A 18 29.13 12.46 -7.87
CA ILE A 18 28.85 13.84 -8.26
C ILE A 18 28.39 14.65 -7.04
N ILE A 19 27.69 14.00 -6.11
CA ILE A 19 27.28 14.57 -4.83
C ILE A 19 28.09 13.84 -3.75
N PRO A 20 28.97 14.54 -3.03
CA PRO A 20 29.91 13.92 -2.09
C PRO A 20 29.21 13.59 -0.75
N CYS A 21 28.30 12.64 -0.79
CA CYS A 21 27.55 12.17 0.37
C CYS A 21 27.20 10.70 0.20
N ARG A 22 27.08 10.00 1.33
CA ARG A 22 26.69 8.59 1.39
C ARG A 22 25.17 8.46 1.51
N ILE A 23 24.63 7.47 0.83
CA ILE A 23 23.24 7.02 1.01
C ILE A 23 23.19 6.00 2.13
N SER A 24 22.40 6.24 3.16
CA SER A 24 22.30 5.39 4.35
C SER A 24 20.92 4.79 4.52
N ARG A 25 20.83 3.61 5.14
CA ARG A 25 19.55 2.97 5.47
C ARG A 25 18.83 3.74 6.59
N PHE A 26 17.48 3.80 6.52
CA PHE A 26 16.68 4.28 7.65
C PHE A 26 16.86 3.41 8.89
N ASP A 27 16.77 4.04 10.06
CA ASP A 27 16.59 3.34 11.33
C ASP A 27 15.18 2.74 11.39
N ASP A 28 15.08 1.46 11.76
CA ASP A 28 13.82 0.70 11.86
C ASP A 28 13.41 0.41 13.32
N ALA A 29 14.00 1.12 14.29
CA ALA A 29 13.66 0.92 15.70
C ALA A 29 12.21 1.32 16.00
N ASP A 30 11.75 2.46 15.47
CA ASP A 30 10.48 3.12 15.78
C ASP A 30 9.53 3.29 14.60
N LYS A 31 9.95 2.87 13.39
CA LYS A 31 9.17 3.03 12.16
C LYS A 31 9.37 1.87 11.18
N SER A 32 8.45 1.76 10.23
CA SER A 32 8.55 0.78 9.15
C SER A 32 9.66 1.15 8.16
N VAL A 33 10.42 0.17 7.70
CA VAL A 33 11.36 0.29 6.58
C VAL A 33 11.04 -0.82 5.57
N PRO A 34 10.73 -0.42 4.32
CA PRO A 34 10.92 0.88 3.66
C PRO A 34 9.95 1.98 4.12
N HIS A 35 10.34 3.25 3.92
CA HIS A 35 9.45 4.39 3.84
C HIS A 35 8.53 4.18 2.64
N MET A 36 7.25 3.90 2.88
CA MET A 36 6.27 3.59 1.84
C MET A 36 4.99 4.38 2.07
N GLY A 37 4.61 5.21 1.11
CA GLY A 37 3.39 6.01 1.16
C GLY A 37 3.58 7.44 0.64
N TRP A 38 2.55 8.25 0.85
CA TRP A 38 2.52 9.64 0.44
C TRP A 38 3.05 10.53 1.56
N ASN A 39 4.06 11.33 1.25
CA ASN A 39 4.68 12.25 2.20
C ASN A 39 4.99 13.57 1.50
N THR A 40 5.18 14.66 2.26
CA THR A 40 5.52 15.95 1.67
C THR A 40 6.99 16.00 1.26
N ALA A 41 7.26 16.63 0.11
CA ALA A 41 8.58 17.12 -0.25
C ALA A 41 8.54 18.65 -0.14
N GLU A 42 9.25 19.20 0.84
CA GLU A 42 9.25 20.63 1.14
C GLU A 42 10.51 21.29 0.55
N PRO A 43 10.38 22.47 -0.10
CA PRO A 43 11.54 23.21 -0.56
C PRO A 43 12.50 23.46 0.59
N LEU A 44 13.79 23.21 0.36
CA LEU A 44 14.81 23.37 1.41
C LEU A 44 14.99 24.84 1.81
N LEU A 45 14.70 25.77 0.92
CA LEU A 45 15.03 27.18 1.02
C LEU A 45 13.83 28.07 0.73
N ILE A 46 13.57 29.05 1.60
CA ILE A 46 12.63 30.13 1.33
C ILE A 46 13.45 31.38 1.00
N SER A 47 13.33 31.89 -0.23
CA SER A 47 13.82 33.22 -0.59
C SER A 47 12.83 34.27 -0.09
N HIS A 48 13.25 35.18 0.78
CA HIS A 48 12.49 36.37 1.18
C HIS A 48 12.71 37.55 0.22
N SER A 49 12.70 37.33 -1.11
CA SER A 49 12.71 38.44 -2.06
C SER A 49 11.26 38.83 -2.39
N SER A 50 10.87 40.00 -1.89
CA SER A 50 9.56 40.64 -2.08
C SER A 50 9.38 41.27 -3.49
N SER A 51 9.98 40.73 -4.51
CA SER A 51 9.83 41.24 -5.88
C SER A 51 9.50 40.12 -6.84
N SER A 52 8.22 40.09 -7.23
CA SER A 52 7.59 39.35 -8.34
C SER A 52 7.91 37.85 -8.48
N PRO A 53 6.90 37.02 -8.70
CA PRO A 53 7.10 35.58 -8.95
C PRO A 53 7.58 35.41 -10.40
N SER A 54 8.87 35.63 -10.63
CA SER A 54 9.49 35.24 -11.90
C SER A 54 9.84 33.76 -11.85
N SER A 55 9.03 32.93 -12.50
CA SER A 55 9.32 31.65 -13.17
C SER A 55 10.43 30.76 -12.60
N SER A 56 10.64 30.68 -11.28
CA SER A 56 11.38 29.57 -10.72
C SER A 56 10.43 28.40 -10.51
N THR A 57 10.69 27.25 -11.13
CA THR A 57 9.99 25.97 -10.84
C THR A 57 10.24 25.61 -9.39
N SER A 58 9.57 26.31 -8.46
CA SER A 58 9.55 25.92 -7.07
C SER A 58 8.64 24.72 -6.94
N ILE A 59 9.18 23.58 -6.55
CA ILE A 59 8.34 22.47 -6.10
C ILE A 59 7.52 23.02 -4.94
N LEU A 60 6.20 23.17 -5.14
CA LEU A 60 5.31 23.53 -4.05
C LEU A 60 5.29 22.40 -3.03
N PRO A 61 5.13 22.68 -1.74
CA PRO A 61 4.93 21.65 -0.73
C PRO A 61 3.71 20.79 -1.12
N ASN A 62 3.95 19.60 -1.60
CA ASN A 62 2.91 18.68 -2.04
C ASN A 62 3.25 17.26 -1.59
N TYR A 63 2.25 16.40 -1.63
CA TYR A 63 2.40 14.99 -1.36
C TYR A 63 2.88 14.25 -2.60
N TYR A 64 3.98 13.50 -2.44
CA TYR A 64 4.53 12.60 -3.44
C TYR A 64 4.59 11.19 -2.89
N TYR A 65 4.59 10.20 -3.77
CA TYR A 65 4.68 8.80 -3.38
C TYR A 65 6.14 8.37 -3.23
N PHE A 66 6.47 7.85 -2.07
CA PHE A 66 7.80 7.33 -1.70
C PHE A 66 7.74 5.83 -1.52
N VAL A 67 8.79 5.15 -1.95
CA VAL A 67 9.05 3.75 -1.63
C VAL A 67 10.56 3.48 -1.67
N HIS A 68 11.22 3.54 -0.50
CA HIS A 68 12.67 3.36 -0.40
C HIS A 68 13.11 3.02 1.03
N SER A 69 14.21 2.28 1.15
CA SER A 69 14.84 1.92 2.44
C SER A 69 16.08 2.75 2.74
N TYR A 70 16.64 3.42 1.73
CA TYR A 70 17.90 4.15 1.78
C TYR A 70 17.68 5.59 1.33
N CYS A 71 18.38 6.53 1.92
CA CYS A 71 18.26 7.96 1.63
C CYS A 71 19.54 8.75 1.93
N ALA A 72 19.64 9.94 1.35
CA ALA A 72 20.65 10.92 1.72
C ALA A 72 20.18 11.63 2.98
N LYS A 73 20.60 11.16 4.17
CA LYS A 73 20.24 11.77 5.47
C LYS A 73 20.81 13.18 5.56
N LEU A 74 19.99 14.09 6.06
CA LEU A 74 20.42 15.45 6.34
C LEU A 74 20.53 15.60 7.86
N ASP A 75 21.64 15.11 8.42
CA ASP A 75 21.97 15.35 9.83
C ASP A 75 23.01 16.48 9.89
N LEU A 76 22.57 17.60 10.47
CA LEU A 76 23.42 18.77 10.63
C LEU A 76 24.52 18.58 11.68
N ARG A 77 24.53 17.47 12.42
CA ARG A 77 25.42 17.20 13.57
C ARG A 77 26.56 16.23 13.27
N ASP A 78 26.39 15.33 12.30
CA ASP A 78 27.30 14.19 12.13
C ASP A 78 28.56 14.46 11.28
N GLY A 79 28.66 15.60 10.61
CA GLY A 79 29.85 15.94 9.79
C GLY A 79 30.19 14.96 8.66
N GLN A 80 29.32 13.98 8.38
CA GLN A 80 29.56 12.93 7.39
C GLN A 80 29.37 13.39 5.94
N CYS A 81 28.73 14.53 5.73
CA CYS A 81 28.56 15.13 4.42
C CYS A 81 29.12 16.54 4.40
N PRO A 82 29.90 16.94 3.38
CA PRO A 82 30.31 18.32 3.17
C PRO A 82 29.05 19.15 2.90
N LEU A 83 28.53 19.79 3.93
CA LEU A 83 27.19 20.39 3.93
C LEU A 83 27.02 21.41 2.79
N GLU A 84 28.01 22.25 2.51
CA GLU A 84 27.94 23.27 1.47
C GLU A 84 27.77 22.67 0.06
N GLU A 85 28.61 21.68 -0.32
CA GLU A 85 28.56 21.05 -1.62
C GLU A 85 27.26 20.26 -1.84
N VAL A 86 26.75 19.60 -0.79
CA VAL A 86 25.48 18.87 -0.84
C VAL A 86 24.30 19.81 -0.95
N MET A 87 24.35 20.95 -0.23
CA MET A 87 23.30 21.98 -0.24
C MET A 87 23.16 22.68 -1.59
N GLU A 88 24.21 22.75 -2.40
CA GLU A 88 24.12 23.23 -3.78
C GLU A 88 23.22 22.36 -4.68
N TRP A 89 23.05 21.09 -4.32
CA TRP A 89 22.23 20.13 -5.06
C TRP A 89 20.85 19.94 -4.45
N ALA A 90 20.74 20.07 -3.11
CA ALA A 90 19.50 19.78 -2.39
C ALA A 90 18.39 20.76 -2.78
N ASN A 91 17.29 20.22 -3.28
CA ASN A 91 16.17 21.02 -3.76
C ASN A 91 14.94 20.90 -2.82
N THR A 92 14.60 19.67 -2.39
CA THR A 92 13.57 19.44 -1.40
C THR A 92 14.03 18.47 -0.33
N VAL A 93 13.40 18.58 0.84
CA VAL A 93 13.62 17.71 2.00
C VAL A 93 12.31 17.11 2.46
N THR A 94 12.40 15.94 3.10
CA THR A 94 11.28 15.20 3.66
C THR A 94 11.67 14.69 5.03
N ARG A 95 10.69 14.59 5.95
CA ARG A 95 10.86 13.96 7.25
C ARG A 95 10.11 12.63 7.30
N TYR A 96 10.79 11.59 7.80
CA TYR A 96 10.21 10.29 8.08
C TYR A 96 10.62 9.81 9.48
N GLY A 97 9.66 9.77 10.39
CA GLY A 97 9.96 9.64 11.81
C GLY A 97 10.85 10.80 12.29
N ASP A 98 11.92 10.49 12.99
CA ASP A 98 12.88 11.49 13.46
C ASP A 98 13.97 11.84 12.44
N GLU A 99 14.02 11.13 11.31
CA GLU A 99 15.03 11.33 10.27
C GLU A 99 14.57 12.31 9.20
N MET A 100 15.44 13.24 8.85
CA MET A 100 15.28 14.15 7.73
C MET A 100 16.22 13.76 6.60
N PHE A 101 15.74 13.83 5.35
CA PHE A 101 16.54 13.44 4.18
C PHE A 101 16.25 14.31 2.97
N ILE A 102 17.21 14.35 2.04
CA ILE A 102 17.05 15.03 0.75
C ILE A 102 16.10 14.21 -0.12
N SER A 103 14.95 14.77 -0.46
CA SER A 103 13.93 14.11 -1.26
C SER A 103 13.99 14.44 -2.75
N SER A 104 14.68 15.53 -3.14
CA SER A 104 15.08 15.78 -4.53
C SER A 104 16.32 16.63 -4.60
N VAL A 105 17.07 16.45 -5.70
CA VAL A 105 18.27 17.22 -6.03
C VAL A 105 18.07 17.92 -7.37
N ARG A 106 18.62 19.13 -7.50
CA ARG A 106 18.61 19.90 -8.76
C ARG A 106 19.85 20.76 -8.88
N LYS A 107 20.52 20.68 -10.02
CA LYS A 107 21.59 21.59 -10.41
C LYS A 107 21.60 21.73 -11.92
N ASN A 108 21.46 22.95 -12.43
CA ASN A 108 21.33 23.22 -13.85
C ASN A 108 20.16 22.44 -14.50
N ARG A 109 20.47 21.56 -15.46
CA ARG A 109 19.50 20.70 -16.16
C ARG A 109 19.36 19.30 -15.54
N ILE A 110 20.08 19.02 -14.47
CA ILE A 110 19.99 17.73 -13.76
C ILE A 110 18.93 17.85 -12.68
N PHE A 111 18.00 16.92 -12.69
CA PHE A 111 16.99 16.74 -11.65
C PHE A 111 16.93 15.28 -11.25
N GLY A 112 16.82 15.00 -9.97
CA GLY A 112 16.64 13.66 -9.44
C GLY A 112 15.73 13.69 -8.21
N SER A 113 14.80 12.74 -8.09
CA SER A 113 13.90 12.60 -6.96
C SER A 113 14.08 11.26 -6.25
N GLN A 114 13.84 11.24 -4.95
CA GLN A 114 13.73 10.03 -4.14
C GLN A 114 12.32 9.45 -4.25
N PHE A 115 11.31 10.31 -4.35
CA PHE A 115 9.93 9.93 -4.63
C PHE A 115 9.76 9.55 -6.12
N HIS A 116 8.65 8.90 -6.43
CA HIS A 116 8.26 8.48 -7.76
C HIS A 116 7.26 9.49 -8.37
N PRO A 117 7.71 10.45 -9.21
CA PRO A 117 6.78 11.42 -9.80
C PRO A 117 5.72 10.73 -10.66
N GLU A 118 6.07 9.66 -11.38
CA GLU A 118 5.17 8.88 -12.22
C GLU A 118 4.08 8.11 -11.42
N LYS A 119 4.23 8.00 -10.10
CA LYS A 119 3.25 7.40 -9.17
C LYS A 119 2.65 8.43 -8.22
N SER A 120 2.93 9.71 -8.46
CA SER A 120 2.49 10.81 -7.59
C SER A 120 1.29 11.58 -8.15
N GLY A 121 0.46 10.93 -8.98
CA GLY A 121 -0.75 11.50 -9.55
C GLY A 121 -0.48 12.72 -10.42
N THR A 122 -1.44 13.63 -10.48
CA THR A 122 -1.36 14.85 -11.31
C THR A 122 -0.18 15.76 -10.93
N ILE A 123 0.17 15.83 -9.65
CA ILE A 123 1.28 16.66 -9.17
C ILE A 123 2.63 16.12 -9.66
N GLY A 124 2.81 14.82 -9.64
CA GLY A 124 4.03 14.21 -10.17
C GLY A 124 4.19 14.38 -11.67
N LEU A 125 3.11 14.23 -12.44
CA LEU A 125 3.10 14.49 -13.88
C LEU A 125 3.38 15.94 -14.20
N LYS A 126 2.78 16.89 -13.45
CA LYS A 126 3.04 18.31 -13.59
C LYS A 126 4.52 18.64 -13.34
N LEU A 127 5.13 18.02 -12.32
CA LEU A 127 6.54 18.19 -12.04
C LEU A 127 7.44 17.75 -13.22
N ILE A 128 7.13 16.61 -13.85
CA ILE A 128 7.85 16.11 -15.02
C ILE A 128 7.66 17.08 -16.20
N ASP A 129 6.43 17.50 -16.47
CA ASP A 129 6.11 18.43 -17.56
C ASP A 129 6.82 19.78 -17.39
N GLU A 130 6.81 20.33 -16.19
CA GLU A 130 7.53 21.58 -15.86
C GLU A 130 9.05 21.43 -16.03
N TRP A 131 9.63 20.30 -15.61
CA TRP A 131 11.04 20.04 -15.81
C TRP A 131 11.40 19.92 -17.30
N LEU A 132 10.57 19.26 -18.10
CA LEU A 132 10.77 19.15 -19.55
C LEU A 132 10.69 20.49 -20.28
N LYS A 133 9.78 21.39 -19.85
CA LYS A 133 9.57 22.71 -20.44
C LYS A 133 10.64 23.73 -20.01
N ASN A 134 11.05 23.69 -18.75
CA ASN A 134 11.95 24.66 -18.13
C ASN A 134 13.40 24.15 -18.13
N GLN A 135 14.03 24.12 -19.28
CA GLN A 135 15.44 23.72 -19.43
C GLN A 135 16.43 24.85 -19.17
N SER A 136 15.98 26.02 -18.71
CA SER A 136 16.86 27.14 -18.39
C SER A 136 17.65 26.86 -17.10
N PRO A 137 18.93 27.25 -17.02
CA PRO A 137 19.71 27.12 -15.78
C PRO A 137 19.05 27.96 -14.68
N VAL A 138 18.85 27.36 -13.52
CA VAL A 138 18.40 28.08 -12.32
C VAL A 138 19.60 28.87 -11.78
N SER A 139 19.45 30.18 -11.63
CA SER A 139 20.47 31.01 -10.97
C SER A 139 20.52 30.64 -9.49
N THR A 140 21.67 30.18 -9.03
CA THR A 140 21.91 29.74 -7.64
C THR A 140 22.41 30.88 -6.75
N ASN A 141 22.23 32.16 -7.13
CA ASN A 141 22.84 33.30 -6.45
C ASN A 141 22.13 33.79 -5.17
N ASP A 142 21.00 33.16 -4.80
CA ASP A 142 20.34 33.49 -3.55
C ASP A 142 20.78 32.49 -2.46
N HIS A 143 21.74 32.90 -1.62
CA HIS A 143 22.07 32.17 -0.42
C HIS A 143 20.86 32.13 0.53
N PRO A 144 20.41 30.95 0.92
CA PRO A 144 19.21 30.81 1.75
C PRO A 144 19.48 31.28 3.19
N SER A 145 18.57 32.07 3.71
CA SER A 145 18.68 32.59 5.06
C SER A 145 18.20 31.63 6.16
N HIS A 146 17.34 30.67 5.82
CA HIS A 146 16.81 29.71 6.79
C HIS A 146 16.55 28.32 6.21
N LEU A 147 17.00 27.30 6.94
CA LEU A 147 16.65 25.89 6.66
C LEU A 147 15.25 25.58 7.19
N ILE A 148 14.42 24.98 6.35
CA ILE A 148 13.14 24.45 6.80
C ILE A 148 13.36 23.11 7.51
N THR A 149 12.69 22.93 8.64
CA THR A 149 12.57 21.62 9.29
C THR A 149 11.20 21.06 8.95
N PRO A 150 11.09 20.14 7.98
CA PRO A 150 9.81 19.56 7.58
C PRO A 150 9.18 18.78 8.74
N LYS A 151 7.85 18.78 8.79
CA LYS A 151 7.10 17.95 9.73
C LYS A 151 6.99 16.54 9.17
N HIS A 152 6.80 15.56 10.07
CA HIS A 152 6.38 14.22 9.64
C HIS A 152 4.93 14.28 9.16
N THR A 153 4.70 14.01 7.88
CA THR A 153 3.39 14.18 7.22
C THR A 153 2.95 12.95 6.43
N LEU A 154 3.49 11.77 6.77
CA LEU A 154 3.06 10.52 6.12
C LEU A 154 1.53 10.38 6.23
N THR A 155 0.87 10.24 5.08
CA THR A 155 -0.60 10.23 5.03
C THR A 155 -1.17 8.86 5.36
N LYS A 156 -2.40 8.87 5.86
CA LYS A 156 -3.29 7.70 5.80
C LYS A 156 -3.72 7.49 4.35
N ARG A 157 -3.61 6.25 3.84
CA ARG A 157 -3.94 5.91 2.45
C ARG A 157 -5.36 5.36 2.35
N ILE A 158 -6.12 5.83 1.37
CA ILE A 158 -7.43 5.29 1.02
C ILE A 158 -7.27 4.48 -0.27
N ILE A 159 -7.50 3.18 -0.17
CA ILE A 159 -7.33 2.21 -1.25
C ILE A 159 -8.70 1.83 -1.80
N ALA A 160 -8.92 2.05 -3.09
CA ALA A 160 -10.12 1.59 -3.76
C ALA A 160 -9.89 0.19 -4.35
N CYS A 161 -10.69 -0.78 -3.91
CA CYS A 161 -10.58 -2.17 -4.34
C CYS A 161 -11.69 -2.55 -5.33
N MET A 162 -11.34 -3.38 -6.28
CA MET A 162 -12.27 -3.92 -7.28
C MET A 162 -12.11 -5.43 -7.37
N ASP A 163 -13.20 -6.16 -7.07
CA ASP A 163 -13.30 -7.59 -7.26
C ASP A 163 -13.59 -7.87 -8.74
N VAL A 164 -12.64 -8.48 -9.44
CA VAL A 164 -12.71 -8.72 -10.87
C VAL A 164 -12.96 -10.20 -11.14
N ARG A 165 -13.87 -10.48 -12.06
CA ARG A 165 -14.11 -11.83 -12.61
C ARG A 165 -14.63 -11.77 -14.05
N THR A 166 -14.59 -12.90 -14.73
CA THR A 166 -15.23 -13.08 -16.04
C THR A 166 -16.75 -13.24 -15.86
N ASN A 167 -17.53 -12.50 -16.63
CA ASN A 167 -18.99 -12.69 -16.71
C ASN A 167 -19.36 -13.89 -17.60
N ASP A 168 -20.67 -14.14 -17.74
CA ASP A 168 -21.16 -15.27 -18.55
C ASP A 168 -20.95 -15.08 -20.08
N GLN A 169 -20.53 -13.88 -20.51
CA GLN A 169 -20.20 -13.54 -21.89
C GLN A 169 -18.68 -13.59 -22.17
N GLY A 170 -17.87 -13.85 -21.14
CA GLY A 170 -16.42 -13.88 -21.24
C GLY A 170 -15.74 -12.52 -20.96
N ASP A 171 -16.50 -11.44 -20.72
CA ASP A 171 -15.93 -10.13 -20.41
C ASP A 171 -15.47 -10.07 -18.95
N LEU A 172 -14.38 -9.32 -18.70
CA LEU A 172 -13.98 -8.97 -17.35
C LEU A 172 -14.82 -7.81 -16.83
N VAL A 173 -15.44 -8.05 -15.69
CA VAL A 173 -16.30 -7.09 -15.01
C VAL A 173 -15.95 -6.99 -13.54
N VAL A 174 -16.17 -5.82 -12.94
CA VAL A 174 -16.16 -5.65 -11.50
C VAL A 174 -17.47 -6.18 -10.94
N THR A 175 -17.38 -6.92 -9.85
CA THR A 175 -18.54 -7.54 -9.21
C THR A 175 -18.61 -7.15 -7.74
N LYS A 176 -19.79 -7.28 -7.15
CA LYS A 176 -19.93 -7.18 -5.70
C LYS A 176 -19.58 -8.54 -5.09
N GLY A 177 -18.50 -8.59 -4.32
CA GLY A 177 -18.17 -9.77 -3.51
C GLY A 177 -19.09 -9.85 -2.30
N ASP A 178 -20.12 -10.72 -2.34
CA ASP A 178 -20.77 -11.23 -1.14
C ASP A 178 -20.28 -12.67 -0.98
N GLN A 179 -19.32 -12.88 -0.10
CA GLN A 179 -18.76 -14.22 0.20
C GLN A 179 -18.50 -15.08 -1.05
N TYR A 180 -18.02 -14.43 -2.15
CA TYR A 180 -17.77 -15.04 -3.46
C TYR A 180 -19.03 -15.51 -4.22
N ASP A 181 -20.23 -15.20 -3.77
CA ASP A 181 -21.45 -15.33 -4.58
C ASP A 181 -21.71 -14.03 -5.34
N VAL A 182 -21.25 -14.02 -6.59
CA VAL A 182 -21.33 -12.84 -7.48
C VAL A 182 -22.52 -12.92 -8.45
N ARG A 183 -23.40 -13.89 -8.28
CA ARG A 183 -24.58 -14.02 -9.13
C ARG A 183 -25.77 -13.26 -8.57
N GLU A 184 -26.54 -12.66 -9.44
CA GLU A 184 -27.82 -12.08 -9.09
C GLU A 184 -28.79 -13.17 -8.60
N LYS A 185 -29.60 -12.86 -7.58
CA LYS A 185 -30.67 -13.76 -7.16
C LYS A 185 -31.71 -13.82 -8.29
N SER A 186 -31.89 -15.01 -8.87
CA SER A 186 -32.95 -15.24 -9.86
C SER A 186 -34.31 -15.13 -9.18
N THR A 187 -35.26 -14.51 -9.86
CA THR A 187 -36.67 -14.48 -9.46
C THR A 187 -37.38 -15.82 -9.68
N THR A 188 -36.76 -16.75 -10.40
CA THR A 188 -37.22 -18.10 -10.66
C THR A 188 -36.33 -19.13 -9.99
N ALA A 189 -36.88 -20.04 -9.22
CA ALA A 189 -36.17 -21.00 -8.36
C ALA A 189 -35.26 -22.03 -9.06
N THR A 190 -35.09 -21.97 -10.39
CA THR A 190 -34.40 -22.99 -11.19
C THR A 190 -33.24 -22.49 -12.06
N VAL A 191 -33.01 -21.20 -12.15
CA VAL A 191 -31.93 -20.65 -13.00
C VAL A 191 -31.01 -19.78 -12.15
N ALA A 192 -29.70 -20.09 -12.14
CA ALA A 192 -28.71 -19.21 -11.55
C ALA A 192 -28.74 -17.85 -12.29
N GLY A 193 -28.89 -16.75 -11.56
CA GLY A 193 -28.84 -15.39 -12.13
C GLY A 193 -27.50 -15.07 -12.82
N SER A 194 -27.50 -14.02 -13.63
CA SER A 194 -26.30 -13.52 -14.28
C SER A 194 -25.26 -13.04 -13.27
N VAL A 195 -23.99 -12.98 -13.68
CA VAL A 195 -22.93 -12.39 -12.86
C VAL A 195 -23.24 -10.90 -12.66
N ARG A 196 -23.21 -10.43 -11.42
CA ARG A 196 -23.41 -9.01 -11.10
C ARG A 196 -22.32 -8.19 -11.75
N ASN A 197 -22.70 -7.23 -12.57
CA ASN A 197 -21.79 -6.35 -13.30
C ASN A 197 -21.91 -4.92 -12.75
N LEU A 198 -20.83 -4.41 -12.14
CA LEU A 198 -20.71 -3.05 -11.65
C LEU A 198 -19.92 -2.14 -12.59
N GLY A 199 -19.54 -2.64 -13.74
CA GLY A 199 -18.83 -1.90 -14.79
C GLY A 199 -17.51 -2.53 -15.22
N LYS A 200 -16.86 -1.87 -16.17
CA LYS A 200 -15.55 -2.28 -16.66
C LYS A 200 -14.46 -1.85 -15.68
N PRO A 201 -13.49 -2.73 -15.34
CA PRO A 201 -12.45 -2.45 -14.35
C PRO A 201 -11.67 -1.16 -14.60
N ILE A 202 -11.26 -0.90 -15.84
CA ILE A 202 -10.46 0.29 -16.21
C ILE A 202 -11.25 1.58 -15.97
N SER A 203 -12.52 1.63 -16.40
CA SER A 203 -13.37 2.83 -16.23
C SER A 203 -13.60 3.16 -14.76
N LEU A 204 -13.81 2.13 -13.91
CA LEU A 204 -13.95 2.32 -12.46
C LEU A 204 -12.65 2.74 -11.81
N ALA A 205 -11.52 2.17 -12.21
CA ALA A 205 -10.22 2.57 -11.72
C ALA A 205 -9.93 4.05 -12.06
N SER A 206 -10.22 4.48 -13.30
CA SER A 206 -10.09 5.90 -13.71
C SER A 206 -11.00 6.81 -12.88
N LYS A 207 -12.23 6.38 -12.56
CA LYS A 207 -13.14 7.10 -11.68
C LYS A 207 -12.54 7.26 -10.27
N TYR A 208 -12.07 6.19 -9.64
CA TYR A 208 -11.49 6.24 -8.29
C TYR A 208 -10.18 7.02 -8.24
N TYR A 209 -9.35 6.89 -9.27
CA TYR A 209 -8.18 7.75 -9.43
C TYR A 209 -8.63 9.21 -9.52
N ALA A 210 -9.70 9.47 -10.31
CA ALA A 210 -10.32 10.76 -10.43
C ALA A 210 -10.91 11.29 -9.10
N GLU A 211 -11.40 10.46 -8.21
CA GLU A 211 -11.89 10.81 -6.87
C GLU A 211 -10.78 10.92 -5.80
N GLY A 212 -9.53 10.71 -6.19
CA GLY A 212 -8.37 10.89 -5.31
C GLY A 212 -7.94 9.65 -4.54
N ALA A 213 -8.22 8.44 -5.01
CA ALA A 213 -7.66 7.22 -4.41
C ALA A 213 -6.13 7.32 -4.32
N ASP A 214 -5.57 6.83 -3.22
CA ASP A 214 -4.13 6.83 -2.99
C ASP A 214 -3.45 5.60 -3.59
N GLU A 215 -4.22 4.54 -3.81
CA GLU A 215 -3.82 3.28 -4.42
C GLU A 215 -5.06 2.60 -5.01
N ILE A 216 -4.89 1.86 -6.09
CA ILE A 216 -5.93 1.04 -6.71
C ILE A 216 -5.56 -0.42 -6.53
N CYS A 217 -6.54 -1.24 -6.10
CA CYS A 217 -6.37 -2.67 -5.93
C CYS A 217 -7.33 -3.45 -6.84
N PHE A 218 -6.80 -4.39 -7.60
CA PHE A 218 -7.57 -5.36 -8.36
C PHE A 218 -7.43 -6.74 -7.72
N LEU A 219 -8.54 -7.39 -7.39
CA LEU A 219 -8.56 -8.74 -6.86
C LEU A 219 -9.22 -9.68 -7.86
N ASN A 220 -8.47 -10.64 -8.40
CA ASN A 220 -9.02 -11.72 -9.19
C ASN A 220 -9.65 -12.76 -8.24
N ILE A 221 -10.95 -12.62 -7.97
CA ILE A 221 -11.67 -13.46 -7.00
C ILE A 221 -11.96 -14.88 -7.50
N THR A 222 -11.64 -15.20 -8.73
CA THR A 222 -11.81 -16.56 -9.32
C THR A 222 -10.52 -17.35 -9.47
N SER A 223 -9.39 -16.73 -9.21
CA SER A 223 -8.05 -17.30 -9.40
C SER A 223 -7.73 -18.55 -8.57
N PHE A 224 -8.48 -18.78 -7.48
CA PHE A 224 -8.30 -19.97 -6.65
C PHE A 224 -8.74 -21.26 -7.34
N ARG A 225 -9.59 -21.19 -8.40
CA ARG A 225 -10.10 -22.37 -9.11
C ARG A 225 -9.08 -22.91 -10.10
N HIS A 226 -8.67 -22.11 -11.04
CA HIS A 226 -7.60 -22.39 -12.00
C HIS A 226 -7.25 -21.09 -12.72
N SER A 227 -5.99 -20.72 -12.75
CA SER A 227 -5.56 -19.42 -13.31
C SER A 227 -4.21 -19.58 -14.03
N PRO A 228 -4.24 -20.17 -15.24
CA PRO A 228 -3.03 -20.24 -16.06
C PRO A 228 -2.51 -18.84 -16.38
N LEU A 229 -1.20 -18.69 -16.50
CA LEU A 229 -0.57 -17.38 -16.75
C LEU A 229 -0.91 -16.85 -18.15
N LEU A 230 -0.98 -17.72 -19.15
CA LEU A 230 -1.28 -17.33 -20.54
C LEU A 230 -2.72 -16.81 -20.73
N ASP A 231 -3.67 -17.30 -19.93
CA ASP A 231 -5.08 -16.91 -20.02
C ASP A 231 -5.50 -15.89 -18.96
N GLN A 232 -4.58 -15.01 -18.54
CA GLN A 232 -4.91 -14.01 -17.53
C GLN A 232 -5.33 -12.68 -18.17
N PRO A 233 -6.63 -12.48 -18.41
CA PRO A 233 -7.13 -11.20 -18.91
C PRO A 233 -6.84 -10.05 -17.94
N MET A 234 -6.48 -10.34 -16.68
CA MET A 234 -6.00 -9.38 -15.70
C MET A 234 -4.70 -8.69 -16.14
N LEU A 235 -3.78 -9.37 -16.85
CA LEU A 235 -2.56 -8.73 -17.35
C LEU A 235 -2.88 -7.57 -18.29
N ALA A 236 -3.84 -7.77 -19.20
CA ALA A 236 -4.29 -6.73 -20.14
C ALA A 236 -4.95 -5.54 -19.41
N ILE A 237 -5.74 -5.81 -18.34
CA ILE A 237 -6.31 -4.74 -17.50
C ILE A 237 -5.21 -3.93 -16.82
N VAL A 238 -4.23 -4.60 -16.23
CA VAL A 238 -3.12 -3.93 -15.53
C VAL A 238 -2.33 -3.08 -16.50
N GLU A 239 -1.98 -3.62 -17.68
CA GLU A 239 -1.26 -2.89 -18.73
C GLU A 239 -2.02 -1.66 -19.21
N ALA A 240 -3.33 -1.79 -19.48
CA ALA A 240 -4.15 -0.68 -19.91
C ALA A 240 -4.31 0.38 -18.80
N THR A 241 -4.52 -0.08 -17.54
CA THR A 241 -4.70 0.80 -16.39
C THR A 241 -3.42 1.58 -16.06
N SER A 242 -2.25 0.96 -16.14
CA SER A 242 -0.96 1.59 -15.82
C SER A 242 -0.59 2.75 -16.75
N LYS A 243 -1.20 2.81 -17.93
CA LYS A 243 -1.02 3.91 -18.90
C LYS A 243 -1.82 5.17 -18.57
N GLU A 244 -2.86 5.06 -17.74
CA GLU A 244 -3.80 6.15 -17.44
C GLU A 244 -3.83 6.52 -15.95
N ILE A 245 -3.39 5.63 -15.06
CA ILE A 245 -3.49 5.79 -13.62
C ILE A 245 -2.10 5.86 -12.99
N PHE A 246 -1.81 7.01 -12.39
CA PHE A 246 -0.49 7.38 -11.87
C PHE A 246 -0.44 7.36 -10.34
N VAL A 247 -1.08 6.35 -9.73
CA VAL A 247 -0.95 5.96 -8.32
C VAL A 247 -0.60 4.47 -8.27
N PRO A 248 -0.10 3.94 -7.15
CA PRO A 248 0.25 2.53 -7.06
C PRO A 248 -0.89 1.58 -7.42
N LEU A 249 -0.57 0.51 -8.13
CA LEU A 249 -1.47 -0.57 -8.51
C LEU A 249 -1.10 -1.83 -7.76
N THR A 250 -2.03 -2.37 -6.96
CA THR A 250 -1.88 -3.66 -6.27
C THR A 250 -2.75 -4.71 -6.94
N ILE A 251 -2.17 -5.87 -7.23
CA ILE A 251 -2.87 -6.98 -7.88
C ILE A 251 -2.90 -8.18 -6.93
N GLY A 252 -4.10 -8.68 -6.65
CA GLY A 252 -4.29 -9.87 -5.83
C GLY A 252 -5.04 -10.98 -6.54
N GLY A 253 -4.85 -12.19 -6.04
CA GLY A 253 -5.43 -13.41 -6.58
C GLY A 253 -4.56 -14.08 -7.64
N GLY A 254 -4.30 -15.38 -7.44
CA GLY A 254 -3.54 -16.21 -8.38
C GLY A 254 -2.02 -16.06 -8.31
N ILE A 255 -1.47 -15.38 -7.31
CA ILE A 255 -0.01 -15.28 -7.12
C ILE A 255 0.51 -16.55 -6.45
N LYS A 256 0.68 -17.59 -7.22
CA LYS A 256 1.11 -18.93 -6.79
C LYS A 256 1.74 -19.67 -7.96
N ASP A 257 2.37 -20.82 -7.65
CA ASP A 257 2.80 -21.74 -8.69
C ASP A 257 1.58 -22.19 -9.49
N THR A 258 1.69 -22.17 -10.82
CA THR A 258 0.59 -22.50 -11.73
C THR A 258 1.10 -23.33 -12.92
N VAL A 259 0.18 -23.98 -13.61
CA VAL A 259 0.46 -24.77 -14.82
C VAL A 259 -0.48 -24.31 -15.91
N ASP A 260 0.07 -23.91 -17.02
CA ASP A 260 -0.69 -23.52 -18.21
C ASP A 260 -1.33 -24.74 -18.91
N PRO A 261 -2.33 -24.53 -19.77
CA PRO A 261 -3.00 -25.62 -20.50
C PRO A 261 -2.06 -26.46 -21.38
N ASP A 262 -0.93 -25.91 -21.81
CA ASP A 262 0.11 -26.61 -22.57
C ASP A 262 1.08 -27.43 -21.71
N GLY A 263 0.89 -27.41 -20.37
CA GLY A 263 1.74 -28.10 -19.41
C GLY A 263 2.94 -27.29 -18.92
N THR A 264 3.10 -26.03 -19.34
CA THR A 264 4.19 -25.18 -18.87
C THR A 264 3.98 -24.80 -17.40
N HIS A 265 5.00 -25.01 -16.58
CA HIS A 265 5.01 -24.67 -15.16
C HIS A 265 5.55 -23.26 -14.96
N HIS A 266 4.83 -22.45 -14.18
CA HIS A 266 5.25 -21.12 -13.77
C HIS A 266 5.31 -21.05 -12.24
N SER A 267 6.41 -20.55 -11.72
CA SER A 267 6.55 -20.23 -10.29
C SER A 267 5.74 -18.98 -9.93
N ALA A 268 5.42 -18.82 -8.65
CA ALA A 268 4.79 -17.60 -8.13
C ALA A 268 5.60 -16.34 -8.46
N LEU A 269 6.95 -16.45 -8.49
CA LEU A 269 7.83 -15.35 -8.91
C LEU A 269 7.63 -14.98 -10.38
N GLU A 270 7.49 -15.96 -11.28
CA GLU A 270 7.24 -15.69 -12.72
C GLU A 270 5.87 -15.06 -12.93
N VAL A 271 4.85 -15.52 -12.21
CA VAL A 271 3.50 -14.92 -12.22
C VAL A 271 3.55 -13.48 -11.75
N ALA A 272 4.19 -13.20 -10.61
CA ALA A 272 4.37 -11.85 -10.08
C ALA A 272 5.16 -10.96 -11.05
N SER A 273 6.23 -11.52 -11.66
CA SER A 273 7.05 -10.80 -12.65
C SER A 273 6.26 -10.39 -13.88
N ALA A 274 5.29 -11.21 -14.32
CA ALA A 274 4.40 -10.85 -15.42
C ALA A 274 3.52 -9.64 -15.05
N TYR A 275 2.96 -9.60 -13.84
CA TYR A 275 2.18 -8.46 -13.36
C TYR A 275 3.03 -7.19 -13.20
N PHE A 276 4.26 -7.30 -12.67
CA PHE A 276 5.14 -6.14 -12.57
C PHE A 276 5.52 -5.59 -13.94
N ARG A 277 5.80 -6.45 -14.92
CA ARG A 277 6.05 -6.00 -16.31
C ARG A 277 4.83 -5.35 -16.94
N ALA A 278 3.62 -5.77 -16.57
CA ALA A 278 2.37 -5.14 -17.01
C ALA A 278 2.09 -3.78 -16.33
N GLY A 279 2.85 -3.42 -15.28
CA GLY A 279 2.75 -2.10 -14.61
C GLY A 279 2.19 -2.14 -13.20
N ALA A 280 2.03 -3.32 -12.59
CA ALA A 280 1.73 -3.43 -11.16
C ALA A 280 2.91 -2.96 -10.30
N ASP A 281 2.61 -2.37 -9.15
CA ASP A 281 3.61 -1.95 -8.16
C ASP A 281 3.73 -2.96 -7.02
N LYS A 282 2.64 -3.66 -6.71
CA LYS A 282 2.56 -4.66 -5.65
C LYS A 282 1.73 -5.86 -6.10
N VAL A 283 2.06 -7.02 -5.52
CA VAL A 283 1.23 -8.22 -5.63
C VAL A 283 0.76 -8.65 -4.24
N SER A 284 -0.50 -9.12 -4.15
CA SER A 284 -1.12 -9.58 -2.91
C SER A 284 -1.24 -11.10 -2.90
N ILE A 285 -0.63 -11.72 -1.89
CA ILE A 285 -0.57 -13.18 -1.69
C ILE A 285 -1.54 -13.53 -0.56
N GLY A 286 -2.48 -14.45 -0.80
CA GLY A 286 -3.45 -14.94 0.19
C GLY A 286 -3.07 -16.30 0.77
N SER A 287 -3.76 -17.36 0.37
CA SER A 287 -3.63 -18.73 0.91
C SER A 287 -2.20 -19.26 0.92
N GLU A 288 -1.41 -18.94 -0.10
CA GLU A 288 0.00 -19.39 -0.18
C GLU A 288 0.85 -18.84 0.97
N ALA A 289 0.52 -17.65 1.48
CA ALA A 289 1.20 -17.08 2.64
C ALA A 289 0.94 -17.89 3.91
N VAL A 290 -0.28 -18.38 4.09
CA VAL A 290 -0.65 -19.25 5.23
C VAL A 290 0.14 -20.54 5.18
N TYR A 291 0.18 -21.21 4.03
CA TYR A 291 0.94 -22.44 3.84
C TYR A 291 2.45 -22.23 4.04
N ALA A 292 2.98 -21.11 3.58
CA ALA A 292 4.39 -20.76 3.76
C ALA A 292 4.75 -20.60 5.25
N VAL A 293 3.90 -19.90 6.02
CA VAL A 293 4.10 -19.74 7.48
C VAL A 293 3.96 -21.06 8.22
N GLU A 294 2.94 -21.87 7.90
CA GLU A 294 2.80 -23.21 8.50
C GLU A 294 4.03 -24.10 8.25
N LYS A 295 4.55 -24.06 7.02
CA LYS A 295 5.78 -24.79 6.68
C LYS A 295 6.96 -24.27 7.47
N TRP A 296 7.15 -22.95 7.49
CA TRP A 296 8.25 -22.33 8.24
C TRP A 296 8.19 -22.64 9.74
N LEU A 297 7.01 -22.58 10.36
CA LEU A 297 6.84 -22.91 11.78
C LEU A 297 7.19 -24.37 12.09
N LYS A 298 6.94 -25.30 11.14
CA LYS A 298 7.24 -26.73 11.29
C LYS A 298 8.71 -27.07 11.04
N THR A 299 9.32 -26.45 10.04
CA THR A 299 10.64 -26.85 9.54
C THR A 299 11.76 -25.87 9.89
N GLY A 300 11.44 -24.63 10.20
CA GLY A 300 12.41 -23.53 10.34
C GLY A 300 13.04 -23.08 9.01
N GLU A 301 12.73 -23.74 7.88
CA GLU A 301 13.31 -23.43 6.57
C GLU A 301 12.77 -22.15 5.98
N LYS A 302 13.65 -21.36 5.39
CA LYS A 302 13.37 -20.12 4.67
C LYS A 302 13.94 -20.16 3.24
N GLY A 303 13.48 -19.23 2.40
CA GLY A 303 14.15 -18.90 1.13
C GLY A 303 13.57 -19.54 -0.12
N LYS A 304 12.44 -20.26 -0.04
CA LYS A 304 11.84 -20.97 -1.18
C LYS A 304 10.36 -20.66 -1.46
N GLY A 305 9.71 -19.89 -0.59
CA GLY A 305 8.30 -19.56 -0.73
C GLY A 305 8.06 -18.35 -1.65
N ALA A 306 6.81 -18.14 -2.08
CA ALA A 306 6.41 -17.02 -2.92
C ALA A 306 6.78 -15.67 -2.29
N ILE A 307 6.50 -15.47 -1.00
CA ILE A 307 6.82 -14.22 -0.28
C ILE A 307 8.32 -13.93 -0.37
N GLU A 308 9.16 -14.92 -0.07
CA GLU A 308 10.61 -14.77 0.04
C GLU A 308 11.26 -14.51 -1.32
N THR A 309 10.88 -15.27 -2.34
CA THR A 309 11.45 -15.16 -3.69
C THR A 309 11.06 -13.84 -4.35
N ILE A 310 9.80 -13.41 -4.20
CA ILE A 310 9.33 -12.13 -4.74
C ILE A 310 9.96 -10.97 -3.97
N ALA A 311 10.01 -11.02 -2.63
CA ALA A 311 10.63 -9.98 -1.81
C ALA A 311 12.15 -9.86 -2.06
N HIS A 312 12.83 -10.97 -2.32
CA HIS A 312 14.25 -10.96 -2.68
C HIS A 312 14.50 -10.28 -4.03
N THR A 313 13.63 -10.53 -5.00
CA THR A 313 13.81 -10.05 -6.38
C THR A 313 13.34 -8.60 -6.56
N TYR A 314 12.21 -8.23 -5.96
CA TYR A 314 11.55 -6.94 -6.18
C TYR A 314 11.53 -6.03 -4.95
N GLY A 315 12.03 -6.53 -3.82
CA GLY A 315 11.95 -5.82 -2.54
C GLY A 315 10.67 -6.17 -1.75
N LYS A 316 10.74 -6.03 -0.42
CA LYS A 316 9.61 -6.32 0.48
C LYS A 316 8.37 -5.50 0.16
N GLN A 317 8.54 -4.25 -0.23
CA GLN A 317 7.45 -3.33 -0.58
C GLN A 317 6.57 -3.81 -1.74
N ALA A 318 7.06 -4.72 -2.56
CA ALA A 318 6.31 -5.32 -3.65
C ALA A 318 5.36 -6.44 -3.20
N VAL A 319 5.46 -6.88 -1.93
CA VAL A 319 4.72 -8.02 -1.39
C VAL A 319 3.73 -7.56 -0.34
N VAL A 320 2.45 -7.65 -0.66
CA VAL A 320 1.33 -7.53 0.28
C VAL A 320 0.88 -8.94 0.64
N VAL A 321 0.58 -9.20 1.90
CA VAL A 321 -0.07 -10.45 2.32
C VAL A 321 -1.48 -10.15 2.78
N SER A 322 -2.46 -10.76 2.08
CA SER A 322 -3.87 -10.72 2.46
C SER A 322 -4.17 -11.84 3.44
N ILE A 323 -4.70 -11.49 4.58
CA ILE A 323 -5.09 -12.44 5.63
C ILE A 323 -6.59 -12.34 5.92
N ASP A 324 -7.26 -13.50 5.98
CA ASP A 324 -8.70 -13.63 6.14
C ASP A 324 -9.01 -14.35 7.47
N PRO A 325 -8.88 -13.69 8.63
CA PRO A 325 -9.19 -14.28 9.91
C PRO A 325 -10.67 -14.21 10.23
N LYS A 326 -11.13 -15.18 11.03
CA LYS A 326 -12.47 -15.21 11.61
C LYS A 326 -12.42 -15.41 13.11
N ARG A 327 -13.44 -14.96 13.81
CA ARG A 327 -13.59 -15.10 15.26
C ARG A 327 -13.90 -16.55 15.64
N MET A 328 -13.14 -17.06 16.62
CA MET A 328 -13.38 -18.33 17.26
C MET A 328 -13.74 -18.07 18.73
N TYR A 329 -15.03 -18.14 19.03
CA TYR A 329 -15.55 -17.88 20.36
C TYR A 329 -15.17 -19.00 21.32
N VAL A 330 -14.79 -18.62 22.53
CA VAL A 330 -14.36 -19.53 23.59
C VAL A 330 -14.89 -19.06 24.94
N ASP A 331 -15.02 -19.97 25.89
CA ASP A 331 -15.25 -19.60 27.28
C ASP A 331 -13.91 -19.21 27.93
N PRO A 332 -13.70 -17.95 28.30
CA PRO A 332 -12.43 -17.45 28.79
C PRO A 332 -12.03 -18.08 30.14
N THR A 333 -12.98 -18.67 30.89
CA THR A 333 -12.73 -19.29 32.19
C THR A 333 -12.17 -20.69 32.06
N THR A 334 -12.50 -21.38 30.98
CA THR A 334 -12.14 -22.79 30.75
C THR A 334 -11.16 -22.98 29.59
N TYR A 335 -10.96 -21.96 28.75
CA TYR A 335 -10.07 -22.07 27.60
C TYR A 335 -8.61 -22.19 28.02
N ASP A 336 -8.01 -23.35 27.73
CA ASP A 336 -6.58 -23.63 27.95
C ASP A 336 -5.83 -23.93 26.65
N GLY A 337 -6.31 -23.38 25.54
CA GLY A 337 -5.70 -23.52 24.22
C GLY A 337 -4.47 -22.61 24.02
N PRO A 338 -3.72 -22.83 22.92
CA PRO A 338 -2.44 -22.15 22.66
C PRO A 338 -2.56 -20.63 22.43
N TYR A 339 -3.76 -20.12 22.21
CA TYR A 339 -4.00 -18.68 21.89
C TYR A 339 -4.60 -17.92 23.07
N LYS A 340 -4.44 -18.40 24.30
CA LYS A 340 -4.98 -17.78 25.53
C LYS A 340 -4.52 -16.32 25.70
N ASN A 341 -3.29 -16.00 25.29
CA ASN A 341 -2.73 -14.64 25.38
C ASN A 341 -3.17 -13.73 24.24
N GLU A 342 -3.91 -14.24 23.27
CA GLU A 342 -4.43 -13.49 22.11
C GLU A 342 -5.95 -13.29 22.20
N LEU A 343 -6.55 -13.66 23.32
CA LEU A 343 -8.01 -13.50 23.51
C LEU A 343 -8.42 -12.04 23.51
N VAL A 344 -9.43 -11.77 22.75
CA VAL A 344 -10.16 -10.52 22.73
C VAL A 344 -11.47 -10.70 23.49
N PHE A 345 -11.80 -9.70 24.31
CA PHE A 345 -13.01 -9.73 25.14
C PHE A 345 -14.01 -8.69 24.63
N GLY A 346 -15.27 -9.10 24.50
CA GLY A 346 -16.34 -8.20 24.14
C GLY A 346 -16.56 -7.14 25.22
N LYS A 347 -16.65 -5.89 24.79
CA LYS A 347 -16.78 -4.73 25.71
C LYS A 347 -18.19 -4.69 26.31
N PRO A 348 -18.34 -4.21 27.56
CA PRO A 348 -19.67 -4.06 28.19
C PRO A 348 -20.62 -3.11 27.45
N ASP A 349 -20.03 -2.11 26.78
CA ASP A 349 -20.73 -1.10 25.95
C ASP A 349 -20.72 -1.44 24.45
N GLY A 350 -20.13 -2.59 24.08
CA GLY A 350 -20.04 -3.08 22.72
C GLY A 350 -21.36 -3.68 22.20
N PRO A 351 -21.36 -4.25 20.98
CA PRO A 351 -22.50 -4.93 20.39
C PRO A 351 -23.07 -6.00 21.34
N GLU A 352 -24.39 -6.11 21.41
CA GLU A 352 -25.08 -6.99 22.37
C GLU A 352 -24.63 -8.47 22.25
N ASN A 353 -24.45 -8.93 21.04
CA ASN A 353 -23.98 -10.29 20.74
C ASN A 353 -22.50 -10.55 21.07
N GLU A 354 -21.72 -9.52 21.37
CA GLU A 354 -20.30 -9.63 21.74
C GLU A 354 -20.08 -9.49 23.26
N ARG A 355 -21.05 -8.92 23.99
CA ARG A 355 -20.93 -8.66 25.43
C ARG A 355 -20.75 -9.95 26.23
N GLY A 356 -19.71 -9.98 27.06
CA GLY A 356 -19.38 -11.16 27.88
C GLY A 356 -18.83 -12.35 27.10
N GLN A 357 -18.63 -12.21 25.80
CA GLN A 357 -17.97 -13.20 24.96
C GLN A 357 -16.46 -12.97 24.94
N ALA A 358 -15.71 -14.06 24.65
CA ALA A 358 -14.28 -13.97 24.32
C ALA A 358 -14.02 -14.77 23.06
N TRP A 359 -13.05 -14.32 22.28
CA TRP A 359 -12.63 -15.01 21.04
C TRP A 359 -11.16 -14.78 20.75
N TRP A 360 -10.60 -15.64 19.91
CA TRP A 360 -9.34 -15.41 19.21
C TRP A 360 -9.61 -15.41 17.71
N TYR A 361 -8.65 -14.93 16.90
CA TYR A 361 -8.82 -14.85 15.44
C TYR A 361 -8.06 -16.01 14.76
N GLN A 362 -8.82 -16.91 14.15
CA GLN A 362 -8.32 -18.07 13.41
C GLN A 362 -8.12 -17.70 11.94
N CYS A 363 -6.96 -18.03 11.39
CA CYS A 363 -6.68 -17.86 9.98
C CYS A 363 -7.43 -18.86 9.11
N THR A 364 -7.77 -18.42 7.89
CA THR A 364 -8.42 -19.25 6.89
C THR A 364 -7.67 -19.19 5.56
N VAL A 365 -8.00 -20.08 4.65
CA VAL A 365 -7.54 -20.10 3.26
C VAL A 365 -8.72 -20.27 2.31
N SER A 366 -8.47 -20.17 1.00
CA SER A 366 -9.49 -20.34 -0.04
C SER A 366 -10.69 -19.39 0.13
N GLY A 367 -10.41 -18.12 0.53
CA GLY A 367 -11.45 -17.12 0.74
C GLY A 367 -12.39 -17.44 1.89
N GLY A 368 -11.85 -17.79 3.04
CA GLY A 368 -12.63 -18.05 4.25
C GLY A 368 -13.24 -19.46 4.38
N ARG A 369 -13.09 -20.31 3.36
CA ARG A 369 -13.77 -21.62 3.30
C ARG A 369 -13.12 -22.69 4.13
N GLU A 370 -11.81 -22.62 4.35
CA GLU A 370 -11.03 -23.61 5.09
C GLU A 370 -10.29 -22.95 6.26
N SER A 371 -10.57 -23.40 7.48
CA SER A 371 -9.90 -22.93 8.69
C SER A 371 -8.54 -23.60 8.84
N ARG A 372 -7.55 -22.85 9.32
CA ARG A 372 -6.21 -23.36 9.59
C ARG A 372 -5.90 -23.30 11.10
N PRO A 373 -5.08 -24.22 11.62
CA PRO A 373 -4.66 -24.22 13.02
C PRO A 373 -3.57 -23.16 13.28
N LEU A 374 -3.86 -21.90 12.97
CA LEU A 374 -2.95 -20.78 13.01
C LEU A 374 -3.70 -19.53 13.46
N SER A 375 -3.16 -18.81 14.43
CA SER A 375 -3.73 -17.51 14.83
C SER A 375 -3.30 -16.40 13.89
N VAL A 376 -4.07 -15.32 13.88
CA VAL A 376 -3.75 -14.10 13.11
C VAL A 376 -2.40 -13.52 13.52
N VAL A 377 -2.03 -13.59 14.81
CA VAL A 377 -0.75 -13.07 15.31
C VAL A 377 0.41 -13.90 14.79
N GLN A 378 0.30 -15.25 14.86
CA GLN A 378 1.32 -16.14 14.32
C GLN A 378 1.51 -15.94 12.81
N LEU A 379 0.39 -15.77 12.07
CA LEU A 379 0.46 -15.52 10.63
C LEU A 379 1.11 -14.16 10.34
N ALA A 380 0.67 -13.09 11.00
CA ALA A 380 1.19 -11.75 10.78
C ALA A 380 2.71 -11.66 11.06
N GLN A 381 3.16 -12.19 12.19
CA GLN A 381 4.59 -12.26 12.52
C GLN A 381 5.37 -13.16 11.56
N GLY A 382 4.77 -14.26 11.13
CA GLY A 382 5.38 -15.18 10.18
C GLY A 382 5.62 -14.55 8.83
N VAL A 383 4.62 -13.90 8.25
CA VAL A 383 4.75 -13.25 6.93
C VAL A 383 5.73 -12.09 6.94
N GLU A 384 5.77 -11.30 8.01
CA GLU A 384 6.78 -10.24 8.19
C GLU A 384 8.20 -10.84 8.21
N LYS A 385 8.41 -11.94 8.93
CA LYS A 385 9.71 -12.65 8.98
C LYS A 385 10.09 -13.28 7.63
N LEU A 386 9.12 -13.71 6.83
CA LEU A 386 9.34 -14.25 5.49
C LEU A 386 9.57 -13.14 4.44
N GLY A 387 9.31 -11.88 4.76
CA GLY A 387 9.66 -10.77 3.87
C GLY A 387 8.48 -10.01 3.27
N ALA A 388 7.26 -10.17 3.79
CA ALA A 388 6.16 -9.29 3.45
C ALA A 388 6.49 -7.84 3.81
N GLY A 389 6.04 -6.89 2.97
CA GLY A 389 6.21 -5.46 3.21
C GLY A 389 4.94 -4.78 3.69
N GLU A 390 3.78 -5.43 3.58
CA GLU A 390 2.48 -4.90 3.99
C GLU A 390 1.51 -6.05 4.28
N ILE A 391 0.60 -5.86 5.23
CA ILE A 391 -0.45 -6.83 5.54
C ILE A 391 -1.81 -6.19 5.29
N LEU A 392 -2.63 -6.83 4.45
CA LEU A 392 -4.04 -6.52 4.24
C LEU A 392 -4.89 -7.43 5.13
N VAL A 393 -5.62 -6.84 6.07
CA VAL A 393 -6.42 -7.60 7.06
C VAL A 393 -7.89 -7.53 6.69
N ASN A 394 -8.46 -8.65 6.26
CA ASN A 394 -9.88 -8.79 5.92
C ASN A 394 -10.62 -9.50 7.05
N SER A 395 -11.45 -8.81 7.81
CA SER A 395 -12.29 -9.46 8.80
C SER A 395 -13.47 -10.17 8.13
N ILE A 396 -13.49 -11.52 8.18
CA ILE A 396 -14.62 -12.30 7.64
C ILE A 396 -15.92 -11.93 8.36
N ASP A 397 -15.87 -11.71 9.68
CA ASP A 397 -17.05 -11.38 10.48
C ASP A 397 -17.63 -9.98 10.21
N ARG A 398 -16.84 -9.09 9.59
CA ARG A 398 -17.26 -7.73 9.23
C ARG A 398 -17.51 -7.54 7.74
N ASP A 399 -17.09 -8.50 6.91
CA ASP A 399 -17.20 -8.33 5.46
C ASP A 399 -18.65 -8.18 4.98
N GLY A 400 -18.89 -7.15 4.16
CA GLY A 400 -20.22 -6.83 3.63
C GLY A 400 -21.25 -6.31 4.64
N THR A 401 -20.93 -6.21 5.94
CA THR A 401 -21.89 -5.82 6.99
C THR A 401 -22.20 -4.33 7.06
N GLY A 402 -21.26 -3.47 6.68
CA GLY A 402 -21.37 -2.01 6.85
C GLY A 402 -21.31 -1.54 8.31
N LEU A 403 -20.96 -2.41 9.25
CA LEU A 403 -20.96 -2.12 10.71
C LEU A 403 -19.63 -1.48 11.20
N GLY A 404 -18.73 -1.14 10.32
CA GLY A 404 -17.39 -0.63 10.62
C GLY A 404 -16.34 -1.71 10.60
N PHE A 405 -15.07 -1.28 10.56
CA PHE A 405 -13.90 -2.16 10.58
C PHE A 405 -13.80 -2.93 11.90
N ASP A 406 -13.19 -4.11 11.90
CA ASP A 406 -12.89 -4.86 13.11
C ASP A 406 -11.67 -4.25 13.83
N VAL A 407 -11.94 -3.24 14.66
CA VAL A 407 -10.91 -2.44 15.35
C VAL A 407 -10.02 -3.32 16.22
N GLU A 408 -10.58 -4.29 16.93
CA GLU A 408 -9.86 -5.19 17.82
C GLU A 408 -8.88 -6.07 17.02
N LEU A 409 -9.32 -6.61 15.89
CA LEU A 409 -8.49 -7.38 14.98
C LEU A 409 -7.32 -6.55 14.45
N ILE A 410 -7.62 -5.36 13.90
CA ILE A 410 -6.61 -4.48 13.32
C ILE A 410 -5.58 -4.06 14.38
N GLN A 411 -6.03 -3.70 15.60
CA GLN A 411 -5.13 -3.38 16.71
C GLN A 411 -4.24 -4.55 17.09
N LEU A 412 -4.81 -5.77 17.16
CA LEU A 412 -4.07 -6.97 17.51
C LEU A 412 -2.95 -7.23 16.50
N VAL A 413 -3.25 -7.15 15.21
CA VAL A 413 -2.23 -7.30 14.16
C VAL A 413 -1.20 -6.18 14.26
N LYS A 414 -1.63 -4.92 14.33
CA LYS A 414 -0.72 -3.75 14.35
C LYS A 414 0.26 -3.75 15.51
N LYS A 415 -0.15 -4.25 16.67
CA LYS A 415 0.73 -4.38 17.85
C LYS A 415 1.82 -5.45 17.70
N ASN A 416 1.63 -6.40 16.80
CA ASN A 416 2.49 -7.58 16.66
C ASN A 416 3.41 -7.53 15.44
N VAL A 417 3.32 -6.48 14.59
CA VAL A 417 4.17 -6.29 13.42
C VAL A 417 4.66 -4.86 13.30
N LYS A 418 5.78 -4.67 12.61
CA LYS A 418 6.34 -3.34 12.29
C LYS A 418 5.93 -2.85 10.89
N ILE A 419 5.63 -3.78 9.98
CA ILE A 419 5.21 -3.42 8.61
C ILE A 419 3.82 -2.76 8.60
N PRO A 420 3.51 -1.94 7.58
CA PRO A 420 2.21 -1.32 7.41
C PRO A 420 1.05 -2.32 7.42
N VAL A 421 -0.05 -1.90 8.03
CA VAL A 421 -1.31 -2.66 8.09
C VAL A 421 -2.40 -1.90 7.36
N VAL A 422 -3.07 -2.59 6.44
CA VAL A 422 -4.24 -2.10 5.70
C VAL A 422 -5.49 -2.69 6.35
N ALA A 423 -6.36 -1.84 6.89
CA ALA A 423 -7.66 -2.25 7.40
C ALA A 423 -8.63 -2.51 6.25
N SER A 424 -9.32 -3.64 6.26
CA SER A 424 -10.30 -4.01 5.26
C SER A 424 -11.53 -4.67 5.89
N SER A 425 -12.62 -4.70 5.13
CA SER A 425 -13.92 -5.26 5.49
C SER A 425 -14.72 -4.42 6.50
N GLY A 426 -16.00 -4.22 6.21
CA GLY A 426 -16.97 -3.65 7.13
C GLY A 426 -17.25 -2.15 7.01
N ALA A 427 -16.53 -1.39 6.18
CA ALA A 427 -16.80 0.04 6.00
C ALA A 427 -18.26 0.31 5.56
N GLY A 428 -18.99 1.13 6.31
CA GLY A 428 -20.37 1.50 6.05
C GLY A 428 -20.61 3.02 5.97
N CYS A 429 -19.69 3.83 6.51
CA CYS A 429 -19.77 5.28 6.45
C CYS A 429 -18.38 5.93 6.59
N VAL A 430 -18.30 7.23 6.33
CA VAL A 430 -17.07 8.03 6.47
C VAL A 430 -16.45 7.92 7.87
N GLY A 431 -17.30 7.92 8.92
CA GLY A 431 -16.88 7.84 10.32
C GLY A 431 -16.06 6.58 10.64
N ASN A 432 -16.34 5.46 9.96
CA ASN A 432 -15.60 4.21 10.18
C ASN A 432 -14.13 4.32 9.80
N PHE A 433 -13.79 5.10 8.76
CA PHE A 433 -12.40 5.36 8.37
C PHE A 433 -11.67 6.20 9.42
N VAL A 434 -12.32 7.24 9.93
CA VAL A 434 -11.76 8.07 11.00
C VAL A 434 -11.52 7.23 12.25
N GLU A 435 -12.50 6.40 12.63
CA GLU A 435 -12.43 5.53 13.80
C GLU A 435 -11.27 4.53 13.71
N VAL A 436 -11.16 3.78 12.61
CA VAL A 436 -10.13 2.75 12.48
C VAL A 436 -8.73 3.35 12.52
N PHE A 437 -8.49 4.46 11.83
CA PHE A 437 -7.18 5.10 11.86
C PHE A 437 -6.83 5.67 13.23
N HIS A 438 -7.79 6.30 13.90
CA HIS A 438 -7.58 6.88 15.23
C HIS A 438 -7.30 5.81 16.28
N LYS A 439 -8.10 4.74 16.28
CA LYS A 439 -8.01 3.69 17.31
C LYS A 439 -6.86 2.72 17.08
N THR A 440 -6.51 2.41 15.83
CA THR A 440 -5.56 1.33 15.52
C THR A 440 -4.19 1.82 15.09
N GLY A 441 -4.10 3.03 14.55
CA GLY A 441 -2.88 3.54 13.93
C GLY A 441 -2.57 2.94 12.56
N ALA A 442 -3.47 2.13 11.96
CA ALA A 442 -3.29 1.54 10.63
C ALA A 442 -2.83 2.59 9.61
N GLU A 443 -2.01 2.19 8.64
CA GLU A 443 -1.45 3.09 7.63
C GLU A 443 -2.36 3.29 6.42
N ALA A 444 -3.26 2.32 6.18
CA ALA A 444 -4.21 2.39 5.09
C ALA A 444 -5.55 1.75 5.45
N ALA A 445 -6.59 2.13 4.71
CA ALA A 445 -7.89 1.47 4.72
C ALA A 445 -8.33 1.18 3.29
N LEU A 446 -8.80 -0.03 3.06
CA LEU A 446 -9.28 -0.52 1.79
C LEU A 446 -10.80 -0.70 1.86
N ALA A 447 -11.49 -0.24 0.82
CA ALA A 447 -12.91 -0.48 0.65
C ALA A 447 -13.29 -0.70 -0.82
N ALA A 448 -14.35 -1.45 -1.05
CA ALA A 448 -14.89 -1.78 -2.36
C ALA A 448 -16.38 -1.36 -2.47
N GLY A 449 -17.27 -2.11 -1.86
CA GLY A 449 -18.71 -2.00 -2.03
C GLY A 449 -19.30 -0.61 -1.75
N ILE A 450 -18.82 0.08 -0.73
CA ILE A 450 -19.30 1.42 -0.34
C ILE A 450 -18.99 2.49 -1.41
N PHE A 451 -17.80 2.35 -2.09
CA PHE A 451 -17.42 3.21 -3.20
C PHE A 451 -18.17 2.83 -4.49
N HIS A 452 -18.37 1.52 -4.74
CA HIS A 452 -19.10 1.04 -5.91
C HIS A 452 -20.58 1.49 -5.91
N ARG A 453 -21.20 1.53 -4.73
CA ARG A 453 -22.59 1.98 -4.55
C ARG A 453 -22.72 3.48 -4.41
N GLU A 454 -21.60 4.21 -4.47
CA GLU A 454 -21.55 5.67 -4.30
C GLU A 454 -22.18 6.17 -2.98
N GLU A 455 -22.19 5.31 -1.96
CA GLU A 455 -22.67 5.65 -0.61
C GLU A 455 -21.72 6.63 0.10
N VAL A 456 -20.44 6.54 -0.22
CA VAL A 456 -19.36 7.42 0.26
C VAL A 456 -18.39 7.70 -0.87
N LYS A 457 -17.95 8.96 -1.01
CA LYS A 457 -16.87 9.33 -1.94
C LYS A 457 -15.53 9.31 -1.24
N ILE A 458 -14.48 8.97 -1.99
CA ILE A 458 -13.10 8.93 -1.46
C ILE A 458 -12.68 10.30 -0.94
N GLU A 459 -13.07 11.37 -1.64
CA GLU A 459 -12.79 12.75 -1.22
C GLU A 459 -13.43 13.11 0.13
N GLU A 460 -14.66 12.64 0.40
CA GLU A 460 -15.36 12.86 1.68
C GLU A 460 -14.61 12.19 2.83
N VAL A 461 -14.12 10.96 2.62
CA VAL A 461 -13.28 10.26 3.61
C VAL A 461 -12.02 11.06 3.91
N LYS A 462 -11.29 11.49 2.87
CA LYS A 462 -10.04 12.25 3.03
C LYS A 462 -10.26 13.60 3.69
N LYS A 463 -11.37 14.25 3.39
CA LYS A 463 -11.78 15.50 4.06
C LYS A 463 -12.00 15.27 5.55
N ALA A 464 -12.77 14.25 5.93
CA ALA A 464 -13.04 13.93 7.32
C ALA A 464 -11.76 13.55 8.10
N LEU A 465 -10.83 12.84 7.46
CA LEU A 465 -9.53 12.55 8.08
C LEU A 465 -8.75 13.82 8.39
N ARG A 466 -8.70 14.79 7.47
CA ARG A 466 -8.04 16.08 7.71
C ARG A 466 -8.73 16.89 8.81
N GLU A 467 -10.06 16.91 8.84
CA GLU A 467 -10.85 17.55 9.90
C GLU A 467 -10.62 16.91 11.27
N ALA A 468 -10.32 15.60 11.30
CA ALA A 468 -9.91 14.87 12.51
C ALA A 468 -8.42 15.02 12.85
N GLY A 469 -7.67 15.89 12.16
CA GLY A 469 -6.24 16.16 12.44
C GLY A 469 -5.28 15.11 11.87
N MET A 470 -5.73 14.21 10.99
CA MET A 470 -4.88 13.21 10.36
C MET A 470 -4.38 13.70 8.99
N HIS A 471 -3.17 13.31 8.62
CA HIS A 471 -2.66 13.61 7.29
C HIS A 471 -3.36 12.74 6.24
N ALA A 472 -3.97 13.38 5.26
CA ALA A 472 -4.56 12.75 4.08
C ALA A 472 -4.28 13.63 2.85
N ARG A 473 -3.84 13.00 1.77
CA ARG A 473 -3.51 13.70 0.52
C ARG A 473 -4.71 14.44 -0.04
N GLU A 474 -4.51 15.67 -0.46
CA GLU A 474 -5.49 16.48 -1.17
C GLU A 474 -5.13 16.51 -2.67
N ASP A 475 -6.05 16.08 -3.52
CA ASP A 475 -5.89 16.23 -4.97
C ASP A 475 -6.38 17.61 -5.39
N LYS A 476 -5.45 18.52 -5.54
CA LYS A 476 -5.73 19.85 -6.11
C LYS A 476 -5.78 19.74 -7.64
N ARG A 477 -6.92 19.35 -8.18
CA ARG A 477 -7.12 19.26 -9.65
C ARG A 477 -7.39 20.59 -10.34
N ASN A 478 -7.64 21.64 -9.58
CA ASN A 478 -8.06 22.95 -10.06
C ASN A 478 -7.00 24.04 -9.78
N LEU A 479 -5.72 23.71 -9.93
CA LEU A 479 -4.66 24.72 -9.93
C LEU A 479 -3.94 24.75 -11.27
#